data_fef49c2010bf3eb3dd95cba59c04cd21
#
_entry.id   fef49c2010bf3eb3dd95cba59c04cd21
#
_cell.length_a   1.000
_cell.length_b   1.000
_cell.length_c   1.000
_cell.angle_alpha   90.00
_cell.angle_beta   90.00
_cell.angle_gamma   90.00
#
_symmetry.space_group_name_H-M   'P 1'
#
loop_
_entity.id
_entity.type
_entity.pdbx_description
1 polymer ?
#
loop_
_entity_poly.entity_id
_entity_poly.type
_entity_poly.pdbx_seq_one_letter_code
_entity_poly.pdbx_strand_id
1 'polypeptide(L)'
;MTAIIHTGSTSIDRLLGGGIRTGIVTDIYGQSGAGKSQLCFTLCANYAKHSRQEDRILFIDTVGTFRPERVSEIVGARKNSTVLNKIMFVRALSVYDQIHAISLISDFNPRLVIVDTATALFSDEFRGAARHLVLMNYIHKLSLVAINFDCAVVITNVIRDAPIRTTLIDQGGHNRRAAIKTTNSFQQREFMGASISIHVHIKLKLEIIDLEKSLFGASLMQPIQKNRVLFNVTSKGISNE
;
A
#
# COMPACT_ATOMS: atom_id res chain seq x y z
N MET A 1 -18.96 13.47 3.89
CA MET A 1 -18.02 13.50 5.03
C MET A 1 -17.05 12.36 4.88
N THR A 2 -15.75 12.64 4.89
CA THR A 2 -14.70 11.62 4.78
C THR A 2 -14.78 10.68 5.99
N ALA A 3 -15.06 9.40 5.76
CA ALA A 3 -15.04 8.40 6.83
C ALA A 3 -13.60 7.95 7.13
N ILE A 4 -13.36 7.47 8.34
CA ILE A 4 -12.08 6.96 8.80
C ILE A 4 -12.22 5.47 9.11
N ILE A 5 -11.28 4.67 8.60
CA ILE A 5 -11.18 3.23 8.84
C ILE A 5 -9.95 3.00 9.74
N HIS A 6 -10.17 2.44 10.92
CA HIS A 6 -9.09 2.15 11.87
C HIS A 6 -8.24 0.98 11.41
N THR A 7 -6.92 1.13 11.51
CA THR A 7 -5.95 0.11 11.09
C THR A 7 -5.87 -1.08 12.04
N GLY A 8 -6.28 -0.90 13.28
CA GLY A 8 -6.11 -1.87 14.37
C GLY A 8 -4.93 -1.57 15.29
N SER A 9 -4.09 -0.62 14.92
CA SER A 9 -3.03 -0.07 15.76
C SER A 9 -3.31 1.40 16.06
N THR A 10 -3.52 1.73 17.32
CA THR A 10 -3.75 3.12 17.73
C THR A 10 -2.54 4.02 17.46
N SER A 11 -1.33 3.44 17.46
CA SER A 11 -0.10 4.16 17.11
C SER A 11 -0.08 4.55 15.63
N ILE A 12 -0.42 3.61 14.73
CA ILE A 12 -0.51 3.88 13.29
C ILE A 12 -1.69 4.82 12.99
N ASP A 13 -2.84 4.62 13.63
CA ASP A 13 -4.01 5.49 13.47
C ASP A 13 -3.66 6.93 13.86
N ARG A 14 -2.98 7.13 15.00
CA ARG A 14 -2.52 8.47 15.42
C ARG A 14 -1.56 9.09 14.41
N LEU A 15 -0.62 8.30 13.87
CA LEU A 15 0.31 8.75 12.83
C LEU A 15 -0.42 9.20 11.56
N LEU A 16 -1.51 8.51 11.19
CA LEU A 16 -2.36 8.80 10.02
C LEU A 16 -3.42 9.89 10.29
N GLY A 17 -3.46 10.46 11.49
CA GLY A 17 -4.48 11.45 11.88
C GLY A 17 -5.88 10.85 12.07
N GLY A 18 -5.93 9.62 12.61
CA GLY A 18 -7.14 8.88 12.96
C GLY A 18 -7.30 7.52 12.29
N GLY A 19 -6.60 7.26 11.19
CA GLY A 19 -6.68 6.02 10.42
C GLY A 19 -6.69 6.25 8.90
N ILE A 20 -7.08 5.23 8.14
CA ILE A 20 -7.21 5.29 6.68
C ILE A 20 -8.48 6.05 6.32
N ARG A 21 -8.37 7.05 5.45
CA ARG A 21 -9.47 7.92 5.06
C ARG A 21 -10.13 7.46 3.77
N THR A 22 -11.45 7.59 3.66
CA THR A 22 -12.16 7.44 2.39
C THR A 22 -11.90 8.64 1.47
N GLY A 23 -12.12 8.46 0.17
CA GLY A 23 -11.92 9.50 -0.84
C GLY A 23 -10.47 9.71 -1.28
N ILE A 24 -9.51 8.95 -0.73
CA ILE A 24 -8.09 9.07 -1.06
C ILE A 24 -7.41 7.72 -1.23
N VAL A 25 -6.23 7.76 -1.88
CA VAL A 25 -5.33 6.61 -1.99
C VAL A 25 -4.22 6.72 -0.95
N THR A 26 -4.03 5.65 -0.18
CA THR A 26 -2.93 5.47 0.78
C THR A 26 -1.97 4.41 0.26
N ASP A 27 -0.70 4.74 0.13
CA ASP A 27 0.37 3.81 -0.24
C ASP A 27 1.14 3.35 1.01
N ILE A 28 1.19 2.05 1.21
CA ILE A 28 1.95 1.39 2.29
C ILE A 28 3.14 0.69 1.65
N TYR A 29 4.33 1.22 1.83
CA TYR A 29 5.51 0.66 1.20
C TYR A 29 6.61 0.30 2.20
N GLY A 30 7.49 -0.60 1.80
CA GLY A 30 8.60 -1.08 2.63
C GLY A 30 9.23 -2.33 2.05
N GLN A 31 10.32 -2.77 2.66
CA GLN A 31 11.01 -4.00 2.27
C GLN A 31 10.12 -5.24 2.43
N SER A 32 10.50 -6.35 1.78
CA SER A 32 9.81 -7.62 1.98
C SER A 32 9.87 -8.01 3.47
N GLY A 33 8.77 -8.55 3.99
CA GLY A 33 8.68 -8.91 5.41
C GLY A 33 8.38 -7.75 6.37
N ALA A 34 8.29 -6.48 5.92
CA ALA A 34 8.04 -5.32 6.78
C ALA A 34 6.58 -5.21 7.31
N GLY A 35 5.73 -6.22 7.12
CA GLY A 35 4.39 -6.24 7.68
C GLY A 35 3.29 -5.63 6.80
N LYS A 36 3.57 -5.27 5.53
CA LYS A 36 2.58 -4.62 4.63
C LYS A 36 1.29 -5.44 4.47
N SER A 37 1.39 -6.70 4.06
CA SER A 37 0.23 -7.59 3.91
C SER A 37 -0.43 -7.88 5.26
N GLN A 38 0.33 -7.94 6.36
CA GLN A 38 -0.24 -8.10 7.71
C GLN A 38 -1.08 -6.89 8.12
N LEU A 39 -0.63 -5.67 7.75
CA LEU A 39 -1.42 -4.46 7.98
C LEU A 39 -2.71 -4.49 7.14
N CYS A 40 -2.64 -4.94 5.87
CA CYS A 40 -3.82 -5.10 5.02
C CYS A 40 -4.82 -6.13 5.60
N PHE A 41 -4.35 -7.28 6.11
CA PHE A 41 -5.21 -8.29 6.73
C PHE A 41 -5.84 -7.77 8.03
N THR A 42 -5.07 -7.06 8.86
CA THR A 42 -5.58 -6.44 10.09
C THR A 42 -6.63 -5.39 9.78
N LEU A 43 -6.41 -4.59 8.73
CA LEU A 43 -7.36 -3.58 8.26
C LEU A 43 -8.67 -4.24 7.78
N CYS A 44 -8.59 -5.31 6.96
CA CYS A 44 -9.76 -6.09 6.54
C CYS A 44 -10.53 -6.64 7.74
N ALA A 45 -9.83 -7.29 8.67
CA ALA A 45 -10.42 -7.91 9.85
C ALA A 45 -11.13 -6.89 10.72
N ASN A 46 -10.46 -5.78 11.02
CA ASN A 46 -11.01 -4.70 11.84
C ASN A 46 -12.19 -4.02 11.18
N TYR A 47 -12.06 -3.66 9.90
CA TYR A 47 -13.15 -3.01 9.20
C TYR A 47 -14.37 -3.93 9.11
N ALA A 48 -14.19 -5.18 8.67
CA ALA A 48 -15.31 -6.12 8.55
C ALA A 48 -16.00 -6.43 9.89
N LYS A 49 -15.25 -6.39 11.01
CA LYS A 49 -15.79 -6.62 12.37
C LYS A 49 -16.66 -5.48 12.88
N HIS A 50 -16.32 -4.23 12.53
CA HIS A 50 -16.95 -3.04 13.11
C HIS A 50 -17.84 -2.27 12.12
N SER A 51 -17.76 -2.60 10.81
CA SER A 51 -18.57 -2.00 9.76
C SER A 51 -20.01 -2.53 9.73
N ARG A 52 -20.88 -1.82 9.03
CA ARG A 52 -22.27 -2.24 8.82
C ARG A 52 -22.33 -3.56 8.03
N GLN A 53 -23.48 -4.21 8.06
CA GLN A 53 -23.64 -5.52 7.38
C GLN A 53 -23.52 -5.40 5.86
N GLU A 54 -23.96 -4.29 5.29
CA GLU A 54 -23.89 -3.97 3.85
C GLU A 54 -22.52 -3.53 3.38
N ASP A 55 -21.63 -3.10 4.29
CA ASP A 55 -20.29 -2.64 3.91
C ASP A 55 -19.45 -3.79 3.33
N ARG A 56 -18.74 -3.51 2.26
CA ARG A 56 -17.94 -4.46 1.49
C ARG A 56 -16.48 -4.05 1.41
N ILE A 57 -15.63 -5.05 1.23
CA ILE A 57 -14.18 -4.91 1.02
C ILE A 57 -13.85 -5.58 -0.31
N LEU A 58 -13.09 -4.91 -1.16
CA LEU A 58 -12.48 -5.51 -2.35
C LEU A 58 -10.99 -5.70 -2.09
N PHE A 59 -10.51 -6.95 -2.13
CA PHE A 59 -9.09 -7.28 -2.01
C PHE A 59 -8.57 -7.81 -3.34
N ILE A 60 -7.68 -7.05 -3.98
CA ILE A 60 -7.01 -7.41 -5.24
C ILE A 60 -5.59 -7.88 -4.89
N ASP A 61 -5.34 -9.18 -5.08
CA ASP A 61 -4.06 -9.82 -4.81
C ASP A 61 -3.31 -10.11 -6.12
N THR A 62 -2.14 -9.51 -6.28
CA THR A 62 -1.31 -9.66 -7.48
C THR A 62 -0.15 -10.64 -7.30
N VAL A 63 0.16 -11.03 -6.06
CA VAL A 63 1.34 -11.85 -5.73
C VAL A 63 1.00 -13.19 -5.05
N GLY A 64 -0.27 -13.44 -4.72
CA GLY A 64 -0.71 -14.70 -4.11
C GLY A 64 -0.49 -14.78 -2.60
N THR A 65 -0.57 -13.64 -1.93
CA THR A 65 -0.29 -13.56 -0.49
C THR A 65 -1.55 -13.56 0.37
N PHE A 66 -2.73 -13.39 -0.20
CA PHE A 66 -3.97 -13.37 0.57
C PHE A 66 -4.19 -14.69 1.29
N ARG A 67 -4.51 -14.60 2.57
CA ARG A 67 -4.78 -15.74 3.46
C ARG A 67 -6.07 -15.47 4.24
N PRO A 68 -7.22 -16.01 3.81
CA PRO A 68 -8.49 -15.85 4.52
C PRO A 68 -8.42 -16.41 5.95
N GLU A 69 -7.61 -17.47 6.17
CA GLU A 69 -7.36 -18.04 7.48
C GLU A 69 -6.74 -17.00 8.41
N ARG A 70 -5.81 -16.21 7.90
CA ARG A 70 -5.15 -15.14 8.67
C ARG A 70 -6.12 -14.03 9.07
N VAL A 71 -7.01 -13.63 8.18
CA VAL A 71 -8.09 -12.68 8.51
C VAL A 71 -8.98 -13.24 9.60
N SER A 72 -9.34 -14.53 9.48
CA SER A 72 -10.16 -15.26 10.46
C SER A 72 -9.51 -15.35 11.84
N GLU A 73 -8.21 -15.61 11.90
CA GLU A 73 -7.45 -15.64 13.16
C GLU A 73 -7.48 -14.27 13.86
N ILE A 74 -7.28 -13.18 13.11
CA ILE A 74 -7.29 -11.82 13.65
C ILE A 74 -8.67 -11.46 14.22
N VAL A 75 -9.75 -11.88 13.54
CA VAL A 75 -11.12 -11.64 14.00
C VAL A 75 -11.48 -12.45 15.24
N GLY A 76 -10.94 -13.67 15.38
CA GLY A 76 -11.29 -14.64 16.40
C GLY A 76 -12.46 -15.55 16.02
N ALA A 77 -12.46 -16.76 16.52
CA ALA A 77 -13.28 -17.90 16.07
C ALA A 77 -14.81 -17.70 16.01
N ARG A 78 -15.37 -16.78 16.77
CA ARG A 78 -16.83 -16.61 16.88
C ARG A 78 -17.50 -15.82 15.74
N LYS A 79 -16.73 -15.14 14.84
CA LYS A 79 -17.27 -14.23 13.80
C LYS A 79 -16.71 -14.50 12.39
N ASN A 80 -16.05 -15.60 12.16
CA ASN A 80 -15.28 -15.85 10.93
C ASN A 80 -16.10 -15.80 9.65
N SER A 81 -17.26 -16.48 9.58
CA SER A 81 -18.05 -16.58 8.36
C SER A 81 -18.64 -15.22 7.95
N THR A 82 -19.13 -14.44 8.90
CA THR A 82 -19.74 -13.13 8.61
C THR A 82 -18.73 -12.10 8.12
N VAL A 83 -17.48 -12.17 8.59
CA VAL A 83 -16.40 -11.27 8.19
C VAL A 83 -15.90 -11.60 6.79
N LEU A 84 -15.64 -12.88 6.50
CA LEU A 84 -15.16 -13.29 5.18
C LEU A 84 -16.19 -13.02 4.07
N ASN A 85 -17.50 -13.13 4.37
CA ASN A 85 -18.57 -12.82 3.42
C ASN A 85 -18.60 -11.33 3.00
N LYS A 86 -17.95 -10.43 3.73
CA LYS A 86 -17.82 -9.02 3.36
C LYS A 86 -16.66 -8.77 2.39
N ILE A 87 -15.76 -9.74 2.19
CA ILE A 87 -14.55 -9.59 1.40
C ILE A 87 -14.76 -10.25 0.03
N MET A 88 -14.81 -9.45 -1.02
CA MET A 88 -14.60 -9.91 -2.38
C MET A 88 -13.11 -10.02 -2.64
N PHE A 89 -12.67 -11.22 -2.98
CA PHE A 89 -11.28 -11.50 -3.32
C PHE A 89 -11.11 -11.65 -4.83
N VAL A 90 -10.14 -10.95 -5.39
CA VAL A 90 -9.76 -11.03 -6.81
C VAL A 90 -8.28 -11.39 -6.90
N ARG A 91 -7.98 -12.52 -7.50
CA ARG A 91 -6.62 -12.89 -7.89
C ARG A 91 -6.33 -12.32 -9.28
N ALA A 92 -5.49 -11.29 -9.37
CA ALA A 92 -5.01 -10.75 -10.64
C ALA A 92 -3.71 -11.45 -11.05
N LEU A 93 -3.67 -12.01 -12.26
CA LEU A 93 -2.51 -12.71 -12.83
C LEU A 93 -1.80 -11.87 -13.90
N SER A 94 -2.45 -10.82 -14.40
CA SER A 94 -1.95 -9.90 -15.40
C SER A 94 -2.30 -8.45 -15.03
N VAL A 95 -1.61 -7.50 -15.68
CA VAL A 95 -1.96 -6.08 -15.57
C VAL A 95 -3.39 -5.84 -16.07
N TYR A 96 -3.83 -6.59 -17.10
CA TYR A 96 -5.19 -6.52 -17.57
C TYR A 96 -6.20 -6.89 -16.48
N ASP A 97 -5.99 -8.01 -15.77
CA ASP A 97 -6.86 -8.44 -14.66
C ASP A 97 -6.87 -7.40 -13.54
N GLN A 98 -5.70 -6.86 -13.21
CA GLN A 98 -5.56 -5.85 -12.14
C GLN A 98 -6.31 -4.56 -12.50
N ILE A 99 -6.25 -4.12 -13.75
CA ILE A 99 -7.00 -2.95 -14.23
C ILE A 99 -8.49 -3.27 -14.31
N HIS A 100 -8.85 -4.46 -14.79
CA HIS A 100 -10.24 -4.88 -14.92
C HIS A 100 -10.94 -5.00 -13.56
N ALA A 101 -10.22 -5.39 -12.51
CA ALA A 101 -10.76 -5.45 -11.15
C ALA A 101 -11.33 -4.10 -10.66
N ILE A 102 -10.89 -2.98 -11.24
CA ILE A 102 -11.47 -1.66 -10.91
C ILE A 102 -12.95 -1.57 -11.34
N SER A 103 -13.34 -2.23 -12.43
CA SER A 103 -14.74 -2.18 -12.90
C SER A 103 -15.72 -2.84 -11.93
N LEU A 104 -15.23 -3.80 -11.11
CA LEU A 104 -16.05 -4.44 -10.09
C LEU A 104 -16.48 -3.48 -8.97
N ILE A 105 -15.81 -2.33 -8.84
CA ILE A 105 -16.09 -1.36 -7.77
C ILE A 105 -17.46 -0.72 -7.97
N SER A 106 -17.87 -0.46 -9.22
CA SER A 106 -19.19 0.11 -9.50
C SER A 106 -20.34 -0.78 -9.05
N ASP A 107 -20.20 -2.10 -9.23
CA ASP A 107 -21.26 -3.06 -8.95
C ASP A 107 -21.24 -3.51 -7.48
N PHE A 108 -20.03 -3.68 -6.94
CA PHE A 108 -19.83 -4.18 -5.58
C PHE A 108 -19.87 -3.09 -4.51
N ASN A 109 -19.61 -1.82 -4.90
CA ASN A 109 -19.62 -0.63 -4.07
C ASN A 109 -18.87 -0.80 -2.74
N PRO A 110 -17.58 -1.20 -2.77
CA PRO A 110 -16.79 -1.43 -1.55
C PRO A 110 -16.47 -0.10 -0.86
N ARG A 111 -16.45 -0.11 0.47
CA ARG A 111 -15.95 1.04 1.26
C ARG A 111 -14.44 0.99 1.49
N LEU A 112 -13.84 -0.17 1.29
CA LEU A 112 -12.40 -0.40 1.39
C LEU A 112 -11.93 -1.22 0.19
N VAL A 113 -10.96 -0.70 -0.54
CA VAL A 113 -10.27 -1.38 -1.65
C VAL A 113 -8.81 -1.56 -1.26
N ILE A 114 -8.29 -2.77 -1.36
CA ILE A 114 -6.89 -3.09 -1.10
C ILE A 114 -6.27 -3.70 -2.36
N VAL A 115 -5.08 -3.24 -2.74
CA VAL A 115 -4.28 -3.81 -3.84
C VAL A 115 -2.91 -4.23 -3.29
N ASP A 116 -2.68 -5.51 -3.17
CA ASP A 116 -1.43 -6.08 -2.64
C ASP A 116 -0.75 -7.00 -3.67
N THR A 117 0.24 -6.48 -4.44
CA THR A 117 0.87 -5.18 -4.50
C THR A 117 0.49 -4.41 -5.77
N ALA A 118 0.54 -3.09 -5.74
CA ALA A 118 0.17 -2.30 -6.92
C ALA A 118 1.14 -2.43 -8.09
N THR A 119 2.42 -2.78 -7.84
CA THR A 119 3.51 -2.65 -8.83
C THR A 119 4.04 -3.96 -9.39
N ALA A 120 3.71 -5.13 -8.81
CA ALA A 120 4.32 -6.40 -9.17
C ALA A 120 4.12 -6.72 -10.66
N LEU A 121 2.88 -6.81 -11.12
CA LEU A 121 2.55 -7.18 -12.50
C LEU A 121 3.06 -6.16 -13.51
N PHE A 122 2.99 -4.86 -13.19
CA PHE A 122 3.58 -3.82 -14.05
C PHE A 122 5.10 -3.96 -14.19
N SER A 123 5.78 -4.47 -13.15
CA SER A 123 7.20 -4.77 -13.21
C SER A 123 7.53 -5.90 -14.17
N ASP A 124 6.66 -6.88 -14.25
CA ASP A 124 6.87 -8.11 -15.03
C ASP A 124 6.50 -7.92 -16.50
N GLU A 125 5.40 -7.23 -16.78
CA GLU A 125 4.87 -7.09 -18.14
C GLU A 125 5.43 -5.89 -18.91
N PHE A 126 5.83 -4.80 -18.23
CA PHE A 126 6.28 -3.56 -18.89
C PHE A 126 7.73 -3.20 -18.56
N ARG A 127 8.37 -2.44 -19.46
CA ARG A 127 9.75 -1.93 -19.30
C ARG A 127 9.81 -0.42 -19.57
N GLY A 128 10.84 0.23 -19.03
CA GLY A 128 11.16 1.64 -19.31
C GLY A 128 10.00 2.61 -19.04
N ALA A 129 9.86 3.61 -19.91
CA ALA A 129 8.85 4.67 -19.78
C ALA A 129 7.40 4.15 -19.85
N ALA A 130 7.15 3.11 -20.68
CA ALA A 130 5.82 2.52 -20.79
C ALA A 130 5.29 2.00 -19.44
N ARG A 131 6.15 1.37 -18.65
CA ARG A 131 5.81 0.90 -17.30
C ARG A 131 5.32 2.04 -16.42
N HIS A 132 6.05 3.15 -16.42
CA HIS A 132 5.70 4.33 -15.61
C HIS A 132 4.35 4.91 -16.02
N LEU A 133 4.13 5.05 -17.33
CA LEU A 133 2.90 5.63 -17.86
C LEU A 133 1.67 4.77 -17.55
N VAL A 134 1.76 3.44 -17.77
CA VAL A 134 0.64 2.53 -17.52
C VAL A 134 0.32 2.47 -16.02
N LEU A 135 1.36 2.41 -15.15
CA LEU A 135 1.15 2.45 -13.71
C LEU A 135 0.53 3.77 -13.24
N MET A 136 1.02 4.92 -13.72
CA MET A 136 0.44 6.22 -13.37
C MET A 136 -1.05 6.28 -13.73
N ASN A 137 -1.43 5.82 -14.92
CA ASN A 137 -2.83 5.76 -15.33
C ASN A 137 -3.65 4.84 -14.42
N TYR A 138 -3.09 3.72 -13.99
CA TYR A 138 -3.75 2.81 -13.04
C TYR A 138 -3.99 3.48 -11.69
N ILE A 139 -2.97 4.10 -11.10
CA ILE A 139 -3.09 4.81 -9.81
C ILE A 139 -4.05 6.00 -9.93
N HIS A 140 -4.03 6.72 -11.05
CA HIS A 140 -5.01 7.77 -11.33
C HIS A 140 -6.45 7.24 -11.32
N LYS A 141 -6.71 6.10 -11.99
CA LYS A 141 -8.04 5.45 -11.96
C LYS A 141 -8.46 5.09 -10.55
N LEU A 142 -7.53 4.55 -9.73
CA LEU A 142 -7.80 4.26 -8.32
C LEU A 142 -8.13 5.52 -7.51
N SER A 143 -7.46 6.66 -7.78
CA SER A 143 -7.78 7.92 -7.10
C SER A 143 -9.16 8.45 -7.48
N LEU A 144 -9.54 8.35 -8.76
CA LEU A 144 -10.91 8.71 -9.20
C LEU A 144 -11.96 7.83 -8.56
N VAL A 145 -11.71 6.52 -8.46
CA VAL A 145 -12.59 5.58 -7.76
C VAL A 145 -12.74 5.94 -6.29
N ALA A 146 -11.64 6.24 -5.60
CA ALA A 146 -11.69 6.65 -4.20
C ALA A 146 -12.65 7.84 -3.99
N ILE A 147 -12.56 8.84 -4.86
CA ILE A 147 -13.39 10.05 -4.80
C ILE A 147 -14.85 9.75 -5.17
N ASN A 148 -15.08 9.09 -6.30
CA ASN A 148 -16.42 8.91 -6.87
C ASN A 148 -17.30 7.97 -6.02
N PHE A 149 -16.71 6.97 -5.39
CA PHE A 149 -17.40 5.97 -4.55
C PHE A 149 -17.23 6.23 -3.05
N ASP A 150 -16.56 7.32 -2.66
CA ASP A 150 -16.23 7.63 -1.25
C ASP A 150 -15.67 6.40 -0.52
N CYS A 151 -14.77 5.65 -1.17
CA CYS A 151 -14.11 4.50 -0.60
C CYS A 151 -12.66 4.80 -0.21
N ALA A 152 -12.13 4.08 0.77
CA ALA A 152 -10.70 4.09 1.09
C ALA A 152 -9.97 3.16 0.12
N VAL A 153 -8.92 3.64 -0.52
CA VAL A 153 -8.04 2.83 -1.36
C VAL A 153 -6.69 2.70 -0.70
N VAL A 154 -6.27 1.46 -0.44
CA VAL A 154 -4.96 1.12 0.11
C VAL A 154 -4.20 0.32 -0.93
N ILE A 155 -3.02 0.77 -1.29
CA ILE A 155 -2.10 0.02 -2.14
C ILE A 155 -0.86 -0.36 -1.34
N THR A 156 -0.26 -1.50 -1.65
CA THR A 156 1.07 -1.82 -1.13
C THR A 156 2.11 -1.74 -2.22
N ASN A 157 3.34 -1.40 -1.82
CA ASN A 157 4.48 -1.29 -2.72
C ASN A 157 5.77 -1.79 -2.04
N VAL A 158 6.79 -2.06 -2.84
CA VAL A 158 8.07 -2.61 -2.38
C VAL A 158 9.19 -1.58 -2.47
N ILE A 159 10.21 -1.78 -1.63
CA ILE A 159 11.50 -1.11 -1.75
C ILE A 159 12.42 -2.01 -2.59
N ARG A 160 13.16 -1.43 -3.51
CA ARG A 160 14.21 -2.09 -4.29
C ARG A 160 15.52 -1.30 -4.21
N ASP A 161 16.61 -1.99 -4.37
CA ASP A 161 17.91 -1.36 -4.53
C ASP A 161 17.99 -0.62 -5.86
N ALA A 162 18.33 0.65 -5.81
CA ALA A 162 18.51 1.50 -6.96
C ALA A 162 19.94 2.09 -6.96
N PRO A 163 20.62 2.13 -8.13
CA PRO A 163 21.94 2.72 -8.20
C PRO A 163 21.89 4.21 -7.86
N ILE A 164 22.87 4.68 -7.10
CA ILE A 164 23.01 6.10 -6.79
C ILE A 164 23.52 6.80 -8.06
N ARG A 165 22.73 7.74 -8.58
CA ARG A 165 23.09 8.60 -9.69
C ARG A 165 23.51 9.95 -9.16
N THR A 166 24.80 10.27 -9.29
CA THR A 166 25.32 11.59 -8.94
C THR A 166 25.46 12.41 -10.22
N THR A 167 24.82 13.57 -10.29
CA THR A 167 25.03 14.51 -11.36
C THR A 167 26.29 15.31 -11.05
N LEU A 168 27.35 15.09 -11.80
CA LEU A 168 28.55 15.92 -11.76
C LEU A 168 28.30 17.11 -12.67
N ILE A 169 28.27 18.32 -12.11
CA ILE A 169 28.31 19.56 -12.87
C ILE A 169 29.79 19.87 -13.07
N ASP A 170 30.29 19.68 -14.28
CA ASP A 170 31.64 20.11 -14.64
C ASP A 170 31.67 21.64 -14.60
N GLN A 171 32.47 22.21 -13.70
CA GLN A 171 32.62 23.67 -13.54
C GLN A 171 33.66 24.26 -14.53
N GLY A 172 34.18 23.46 -15.44
CA GLY A 172 35.21 23.85 -16.40
C GLY A 172 34.69 24.20 -17.78
N GLY A 173 34.62 25.50 -18.14
CA GLY A 173 34.53 25.99 -19.51
C GLY A 173 33.13 26.17 -20.10
N HIS A 174 33.06 26.89 -21.22
CA HIS A 174 31.87 27.43 -21.90
C HIS A 174 30.80 26.42 -22.38
N ASN A 175 30.95 25.11 -22.12
CA ASN A 175 29.97 24.08 -22.43
C ASN A 175 29.63 23.26 -21.15
N ARG A 176 28.61 23.69 -20.42
CA ARG A 176 28.05 22.94 -19.27
C ARG A 176 27.40 21.64 -19.73
N ARG A 177 28.13 20.54 -19.73
CA ARG A 177 27.57 19.21 -19.93
C ARG A 177 27.40 18.58 -18.55
N ALA A 178 26.16 18.37 -18.14
CA ALA A 178 25.86 17.55 -16.97
C ALA A 178 26.16 16.07 -17.29
N ALA A 179 27.18 15.50 -16.67
CA ALA A 179 27.45 14.07 -16.76
C ALA A 179 26.81 13.35 -15.58
N ILE A 180 26.01 12.35 -15.86
CA ILE A 180 25.44 11.48 -14.83
C ILE A 180 26.45 10.36 -14.57
N LYS A 181 27.09 10.37 -13.41
CA LYS A 181 27.94 9.27 -12.97
C LYS A 181 27.12 8.30 -12.13
N THR A 182 27.00 7.06 -12.58
CA THR A 182 26.44 5.98 -11.78
C THR A 182 27.55 5.42 -10.89
N THR A 183 27.38 5.49 -9.59
CA THR A 183 28.30 4.85 -8.63
C THR A 183 27.89 3.41 -8.42
N ASN A 184 28.85 2.52 -8.06
CA ASN A 184 28.56 1.12 -7.70
C ASN A 184 27.86 0.99 -6.33
N SER A 185 27.46 2.10 -5.71
CA SER A 185 26.70 2.12 -4.47
C SER A 185 25.20 2.11 -4.78
N PHE A 186 24.44 1.34 -4.00
CA PHE A 186 23.01 1.22 -4.13
C PHE A 186 22.33 1.89 -2.95
N GLN A 187 21.18 2.49 -3.21
CA GLN A 187 20.31 3.05 -2.19
C GLN A 187 18.93 2.36 -2.27
N GLN A 188 18.40 1.98 -1.14
CA GLN A 188 17.05 1.47 -1.06
C GLN A 188 16.05 2.58 -1.37
N ARG A 189 15.24 2.37 -2.40
CA ARG A 189 14.20 3.31 -2.82
C ARG A 189 12.89 2.57 -3.05
N GLU A 190 11.81 3.26 -2.80
CA GLU A 190 10.48 2.81 -3.20
C GLU A 190 10.44 2.55 -4.71
N PHE A 191 9.97 1.36 -5.08
CA PHE A 191 9.89 1.00 -6.50
C PHE A 191 8.81 1.84 -7.20
N MET A 192 9.19 2.55 -8.26
CA MET A 192 8.33 3.47 -9.02
C MET A 192 7.64 4.54 -8.16
N GLY A 193 8.20 4.88 -7.00
CA GLY A 193 7.60 5.79 -6.04
C GLY A 193 7.23 7.17 -6.61
N ALA A 194 8.03 7.71 -7.54
CA ALA A 194 7.72 8.98 -8.21
C ALA A 194 6.42 8.90 -9.02
N SER A 195 6.18 7.79 -9.74
CA SER A 195 4.95 7.59 -10.53
C SER A 195 3.72 7.42 -9.65
N ILE A 196 3.88 6.79 -8.49
CA ILE A 196 2.81 6.57 -7.51
C ILE A 196 2.46 7.87 -6.80
N SER A 197 3.47 8.64 -6.37
CA SER A 197 3.29 9.86 -5.55
C SER A 197 2.43 10.94 -6.19
N ILE A 198 2.26 10.91 -7.51
CA ILE A 198 1.46 11.92 -8.25
C ILE A 198 -0.02 11.85 -7.86
N HIS A 199 -0.55 10.64 -7.60
CA HIS A 199 -1.97 10.40 -7.33
C HIS A 199 -2.25 9.82 -5.94
N VAL A 200 -1.20 9.69 -5.10
CA VAL A 200 -1.31 9.20 -3.73
C VAL A 200 -1.26 10.37 -2.75
N HIS A 201 -2.15 10.37 -1.79
CA HIS A 201 -2.26 11.44 -0.79
C HIS A 201 -1.46 11.14 0.48
N ILE A 202 -1.40 9.87 0.86
CA ILE A 202 -0.71 9.42 2.07
C ILE A 202 0.27 8.32 1.69
N LYS A 203 1.52 8.43 2.17
CA LYS A 203 2.54 7.41 2.04
C LYS A 203 3.06 7.00 3.41
N LEU A 204 2.86 5.73 3.74
CA LEU A 204 3.30 5.11 4.99
C LEU A 204 4.45 4.14 4.69
N LYS A 205 5.64 4.44 5.21
CA LYS A 205 6.80 3.55 5.12
C LYS A 205 6.80 2.60 6.31
N LEU A 206 6.91 1.29 6.03
CA LEU A 206 7.11 0.26 7.04
C LEU A 206 8.54 -0.26 6.99
N GLU A 207 9.13 -0.49 8.17
CA GLU A 207 10.50 -0.95 8.34
C GLU A 207 10.58 -2.06 9.37
N ILE A 208 11.49 -3.01 9.17
CA ILE A 208 11.83 -4.02 10.17
C ILE A 208 12.79 -3.39 11.18
N ILE A 209 12.49 -3.50 12.47
CA ILE A 209 13.35 -3.04 13.56
C ILE A 209 14.05 -4.23 14.20
N ASP A 210 13.27 -5.23 14.59
CA ASP A 210 13.76 -6.45 15.24
C ASP A 210 12.82 -7.61 14.87
N LEU A 211 13.32 -8.53 14.03
CA LEU A 211 12.52 -9.67 13.58
C LEU A 211 12.28 -10.68 14.70
N GLU A 212 13.24 -10.87 15.60
CA GLU A 212 13.12 -11.82 16.70
C GLU A 212 12.00 -11.40 17.66
N LYS A 213 11.86 -10.10 17.88
CA LYS A 213 10.78 -9.51 18.69
C LYS A 213 9.52 -9.20 17.91
N SER A 214 9.49 -9.50 16.59
CA SER A 214 8.39 -9.10 15.70
C SER A 214 8.05 -7.60 15.79
N LEU A 215 9.10 -6.77 15.96
CA LEU A 215 9.00 -5.32 16.14
C LEU A 215 9.26 -4.61 14.82
N PHE A 216 8.35 -3.72 14.46
CA PHE A 216 8.36 -2.96 13.21
C PHE A 216 8.19 -1.47 13.48
N GLY A 217 8.61 -0.66 12.52
CA GLY A 217 8.43 0.79 12.55
C GLY A 217 7.54 1.26 11.42
N ALA A 218 6.75 2.30 11.67
CA ALA A 218 5.98 3.01 10.67
C ALA A 218 6.30 4.50 10.70
N SER A 219 6.50 5.10 9.52
CA SER A 219 6.81 6.52 9.35
C SER A 219 5.96 7.12 8.25
N LEU A 220 5.39 8.30 8.46
CA LEU A 220 4.62 9.01 7.46
C LEU A 220 5.57 9.80 6.56
N MET A 221 5.55 9.50 5.26
CA MET A 221 6.45 10.07 4.26
C MET A 221 5.75 11.07 3.34
N GLN A 222 4.42 11.03 3.30
CA GLN A 222 3.60 12.02 2.59
C GLN A 222 2.25 12.16 3.30
N PRO A 223 1.92 13.33 3.85
CA PRO A 223 2.84 14.44 4.08
C PRO A 223 3.99 14.05 4.99
N ILE A 224 5.16 14.66 4.80
CA ILE A 224 6.35 14.29 5.58
C ILE A 224 6.16 14.67 7.05
N GLN A 225 6.30 13.69 7.92
CA GLN A 225 6.36 13.89 9.37
C GLN A 225 7.61 13.21 9.93
N LYS A 226 8.23 13.85 10.93
CA LYS A 226 9.45 13.31 11.57
C LYS A 226 9.14 12.18 12.57
N ASN A 227 7.87 11.93 12.85
CA ASN A 227 7.45 10.97 13.86
C ASN A 227 7.51 9.55 13.28
N ARG A 228 8.08 8.66 14.06
CA ARG A 228 8.08 7.22 13.84
C ARG A 228 7.32 6.57 14.99
N VAL A 229 6.49 5.60 14.68
CA VAL A 229 5.81 4.77 15.68
C VAL A 229 6.25 3.33 15.53
N LEU A 230 6.24 2.60 16.65
CA LEU A 230 6.54 1.18 16.69
C LEU A 230 5.24 0.37 16.79
N PHE A 231 5.29 -0.84 16.25
CA PHE A 231 4.18 -1.80 16.32
C PHE A 231 4.71 -3.24 16.25
N ASN A 232 3.90 -4.16 16.74
CA ASN A 232 4.18 -5.59 16.67
C ASN A 232 3.23 -6.30 15.73
N VAL A 233 3.68 -7.40 15.12
CA VAL A 233 2.85 -8.33 14.37
C VAL A 233 2.66 -9.58 15.23
N THR A 234 1.41 -9.86 15.62
CA THR A 234 1.02 -10.94 16.51
C THR A 234 -0.03 -11.85 15.86
N SER A 235 -0.45 -12.91 16.53
CA SER A 235 -1.59 -13.73 16.09
C SER A 235 -2.89 -12.93 15.94
N LYS A 236 -3.05 -11.84 16.70
CA LYS A 236 -4.21 -10.94 16.64
C LYS A 236 -4.06 -9.81 15.59
N GLY A 237 -3.08 -9.92 14.69
CA GLY A 237 -2.78 -8.90 13.70
C GLY A 237 -1.74 -7.89 14.18
N ILE A 238 -1.83 -6.66 13.68
CA ILE A 238 -0.96 -5.57 14.12
C ILE A 238 -1.47 -5.02 15.46
N SER A 239 -0.55 -4.87 16.41
CA SER A 239 -0.83 -4.30 17.73
C SER A 239 0.17 -3.18 18.03
N ASN A 240 -0.16 -2.34 19.01
CA ASN A 240 0.81 -1.40 19.56
C ASN A 240 1.89 -2.14 20.33
N GLU A 241 3.06 -1.54 20.43
CA GLU A 241 4.10 -1.95 21.35
C GLU A 241 3.63 -1.77 22.80
#